data_020a8f12c2139deeeac72e1cdaa55a1f
#
_entry.id   020a8f12c2139deeeac72e1cdaa55a1f
#
_cell.length_a   1.000
_cell.length_b   1.000
_cell.length_c   1.000
_cell.angle_alpha   90.00
_cell.angle_beta   90.00
_cell.angle_gamma   90.00
#
_symmetry.space_group_name_H-M   'P 1'
#
loop_
_entity.id
_entity.type
_entity.pdbx_description
1 polymer ?
#
loop_
_entity_poly.entity_id
_entity_poly.type
_entity_poly.pdbx_seq_one_letter_code
_entity_poly.pdbx_strand_id
1 'polypeptide(L)'
;MPHTFTRDKTFWTIALQVTILNFFLGGFGPAQPLLRADQGTSLTIAGLHGTAMGVAAICAGLSNSRWVHYFGREKTSWIGMWLFCIGVLMFVSFKPVAFTLTATFLGGMGTSMVINNMVTRLSHHFKQATPLALPQSNGINSVGFVFGTIAVGTLAGTAISWRFGLLLTIPATIILYFFSRDKNRDPHDRDISVRQRGKLSRTYWIACFGFFICICTEFATSFWAAALLRDRVGGTASAATLAIVALGSGMAVGRWYGAIVLKRLKLDQQLITIIILQFIGFAIFWLSHSFLISLITLFVTGLGISMQFPLSSLRLIGFSDNRPDLAIGISSLAAGSGIALAPFILGVLGDHLGISRAY
;
A
#
# COMPACT_ATOMS: atom_id res chain seq x y z
N MET A 1 26.75 -23.95 -0.99
CA MET A 1 25.75 -24.41 -0.01
C MET A 1 24.53 -23.53 -0.17
N PRO A 2 23.31 -24.03 -0.23
CA PRO A 2 22.13 -23.16 -0.26
C PRO A 2 22.08 -22.43 1.09
N HIS A 3 22.19 -21.09 1.06
CA HIS A 3 22.04 -20.28 2.25
C HIS A 3 20.63 -20.49 2.80
N THR A 4 20.52 -21.15 3.96
CA THR A 4 19.25 -21.35 4.65
C THR A 4 18.74 -19.99 5.12
N PHE A 5 17.65 -19.52 4.51
CA PHE A 5 16.97 -18.33 4.97
C PHE A 5 16.25 -18.61 6.29
N THR A 6 16.65 -17.93 7.34
CA THR A 6 15.98 -17.99 8.64
C THR A 6 15.27 -16.67 8.92
N ARG A 7 14.00 -16.75 9.31
CA ARG A 7 13.20 -15.58 9.70
C ARG A 7 13.59 -15.13 11.10
N ASP A 8 14.64 -14.35 11.18
CA ASP A 8 15.15 -13.81 12.43
C ASP A 8 14.32 -12.62 12.97
N LYS A 9 14.76 -12.07 14.10
CA LYS A 9 14.12 -10.93 14.76
C LYS A 9 14.04 -9.69 13.87
N THR A 10 15.10 -9.44 13.08
CA THR A 10 15.14 -8.32 12.13
C THR A 10 14.10 -8.47 11.04
N PHE A 11 13.98 -9.69 10.46
CA PHE A 11 12.94 -9.98 9.48
C PHE A 11 11.55 -9.70 10.05
N TRP A 12 11.23 -10.26 11.23
CA TRP A 12 9.93 -10.10 11.84
C TRP A 12 9.64 -8.66 12.21
N THR A 13 10.64 -7.91 12.71
CA THR A 13 10.46 -6.48 13.01
C THR A 13 10.07 -5.69 11.77
N ILE A 14 10.79 -5.87 10.67
CA ILE A 14 10.53 -5.16 9.42
C ILE A 14 9.17 -5.59 8.82
N ALA A 15 8.92 -6.90 8.75
CA ALA A 15 7.67 -7.41 8.21
C ALA A 15 6.45 -6.93 9.02
N LEU A 16 6.50 -6.98 10.34
CA LEU A 16 5.40 -6.56 11.21
C LEU A 16 5.21 -5.05 11.22
N GLN A 17 6.26 -4.23 11.09
CA GLN A 17 6.10 -2.79 10.87
C GLN A 17 5.19 -2.53 9.67
N VAL A 18 5.51 -3.12 8.52
CA VAL A 18 4.72 -2.91 7.30
C VAL A 18 3.35 -3.60 7.38
N THR A 19 3.23 -4.72 8.09
CA THR A 19 1.93 -5.37 8.34
C THR A 19 0.97 -4.46 9.10
N ILE A 20 1.44 -3.75 10.14
CA ILE A 20 0.64 -2.77 10.89
C ILE A 20 0.19 -1.62 9.98
N LEU A 21 1.06 -1.12 9.11
CA LEU A 21 0.71 -0.09 8.14
C LEU A 21 -0.32 -0.58 7.12
N ASN A 22 -0.14 -1.81 6.61
CA ASN A 22 -1.10 -2.42 5.70
C ASN A 22 -2.44 -2.76 6.36
N PHE A 23 -2.46 -3.04 7.66
CA PHE A 23 -3.71 -3.15 8.43
C PHE A 23 -4.52 -1.84 8.34
N PHE A 24 -3.87 -0.70 8.53
CA PHE A 24 -4.52 0.59 8.37
C PHE A 24 -4.99 0.80 6.92
N LEU A 25 -4.15 0.53 5.93
CA LEU A 25 -4.49 0.71 4.52
C LEU A 25 -5.69 -0.17 4.10
N GLY A 26 -5.75 -1.42 4.58
CA GLY A 26 -6.88 -2.31 4.35
C GLY A 26 -8.17 -1.81 4.98
N GLY A 27 -8.10 -1.28 6.19
CA GLY A 27 -9.25 -0.67 6.87
C GLY A 27 -9.66 0.67 6.29
N PHE A 28 -8.74 1.39 5.64
CA PHE A 28 -8.98 2.72 5.11
C PHE A 28 -9.97 2.74 3.93
N GLY A 29 -9.92 1.72 3.05
CA GLY A 29 -10.87 1.59 1.94
C GLY A 29 -12.33 1.55 2.40
N PRO A 30 -12.74 0.59 3.25
CA PRO A 30 -14.09 0.55 3.81
C PRO A 30 -14.41 1.74 4.75
N ALA A 31 -13.41 2.38 5.34
CA ALA A 31 -13.61 3.57 6.15
C ALA A 31 -14.03 4.81 5.34
N GLN A 32 -13.68 4.91 4.05
CA GLN A 32 -13.99 6.08 3.21
C GLN A 32 -15.48 6.41 3.11
N PRO A 33 -16.38 5.46 2.74
CA PRO A 33 -17.80 5.75 2.69
C PRO A 33 -18.40 6.05 4.08
N LEU A 34 -17.84 5.46 5.15
CA LEU A 34 -18.26 5.71 6.53
C LEU A 34 -17.84 7.11 6.99
N LEU A 35 -16.60 7.49 6.72
CA LEU A 35 -16.08 8.82 7.02
C LEU A 35 -16.86 9.90 6.27
N ARG A 36 -17.13 9.67 4.99
CA ARG A 36 -17.95 10.57 4.17
C ARG A 36 -19.35 10.77 4.77
N ALA A 37 -20.00 9.69 5.21
CA ALA A 37 -21.30 9.76 5.89
C ALA A 37 -21.23 10.54 7.21
N ASP A 38 -20.20 10.29 8.03
CA ASP A 38 -19.96 10.98 9.31
C ASP A 38 -19.71 12.50 9.12
N GLN A 39 -19.15 12.90 7.99
CA GLN A 39 -18.78 14.28 7.67
C GLN A 39 -19.80 15.00 6.78
N GLY A 40 -20.74 14.30 6.19
CA GLY A 40 -21.68 14.87 5.23
C GLY A 40 -21.01 15.44 3.97
N THR A 41 -19.93 14.82 3.48
CA THR A 41 -19.08 15.36 2.41
C THR A 41 -19.31 14.66 1.07
N SER A 42 -18.78 15.27 -0.02
CA SER A 42 -18.82 14.72 -1.37
C SER A 42 -17.78 13.61 -1.59
N LEU A 43 -17.88 12.87 -2.70
CA LEU A 43 -16.88 11.88 -3.13
C LEU A 43 -15.54 12.55 -3.43
N THR A 44 -15.56 13.77 -3.97
CA THR A 44 -14.34 14.59 -4.19
C THR A 44 -13.56 14.79 -2.88
N ILE A 45 -14.24 15.20 -1.80
CA ILE A 45 -13.59 15.41 -0.49
C ILE A 45 -13.08 14.08 0.09
N ALA A 46 -13.83 12.99 -0.09
CA ALA A 46 -13.36 11.66 0.29
C ALA A 46 -12.07 11.29 -0.48
N GLY A 47 -12.02 11.56 -1.79
CA GLY A 47 -10.84 11.34 -2.64
C GLY A 47 -9.62 12.17 -2.23
N LEU A 48 -9.81 13.38 -1.64
CA LEU A 48 -8.71 14.22 -1.12
C LEU A 48 -7.89 13.54 -0.02
N HIS A 49 -8.45 12.58 0.70
CA HIS A 49 -7.67 11.78 1.66
C HIS A 49 -6.62 10.92 0.94
N GLY A 50 -6.94 10.37 -0.23
CA GLY A 50 -5.97 9.72 -1.10
C GLY A 50 -4.89 10.69 -1.59
N THR A 51 -5.29 11.90 -1.99
CA THR A 51 -4.38 12.97 -2.39
C THR A 51 -3.41 13.34 -1.25
N ALA A 52 -3.92 13.52 -0.04
CA ALA A 52 -3.10 13.81 1.13
C ALA A 52 -2.07 12.71 1.39
N MET A 53 -2.48 11.43 1.26
CA MET A 53 -1.59 10.27 1.41
C MET A 53 -0.52 10.24 0.30
N GLY A 54 -0.88 10.51 -0.95
CA GLY A 54 0.04 10.53 -2.08
C GLY A 54 1.06 11.67 -1.99
N VAL A 55 0.62 12.89 -1.63
CA VAL A 55 1.52 14.03 -1.38
C VAL A 55 2.47 13.72 -0.23
N ALA A 56 1.99 13.09 0.83
CA ALA A 56 2.83 12.62 1.94
C ALA A 56 3.89 11.63 1.48
N ALA A 57 3.53 10.69 0.59
CA ALA A 57 4.48 9.73 0.02
C ALA A 57 5.57 10.42 -0.80
N ILE A 58 5.23 11.44 -1.58
CA ILE A 58 6.18 12.28 -2.32
C ILE A 58 7.13 12.99 -1.35
N CYS A 59 6.59 13.66 -0.34
CA CYS A 59 7.38 14.38 0.68
C CYS A 59 8.33 13.43 1.43
N ALA A 60 7.82 12.25 1.83
CA ALA A 60 8.64 11.22 2.48
C ALA A 60 9.76 10.72 1.56
N GLY A 61 9.45 10.43 0.27
CA GLY A 61 10.43 10.00 -0.72
C GLY A 61 11.56 11.02 -0.91
N LEU A 62 11.21 12.30 -1.09
CA LEU A 62 12.18 13.40 -1.28
C LEU A 62 13.03 13.66 -0.03
N SER A 63 12.49 13.45 1.15
CA SER A 63 13.18 13.70 2.43
C SER A 63 13.88 12.47 3.00
N ASN A 64 13.58 11.25 2.53
CA ASN A 64 14.06 9.99 3.12
C ASN A 64 15.58 9.91 3.22
N SER A 65 16.30 10.33 2.18
CA SER A 65 17.78 10.32 2.18
C SER A 65 18.37 11.18 3.30
N ARG A 66 17.74 12.33 3.62
CA ARG A 66 18.17 13.21 4.71
C ARG A 66 17.92 12.54 6.07
N TRP A 67 16.71 12.00 6.28
CA TRP A 67 16.35 11.31 7.52
C TRP A 67 17.27 10.12 7.78
N VAL A 68 17.54 9.30 6.76
CA VAL A 68 18.44 8.15 6.85
C VAL A 68 19.88 8.58 7.14
N HIS A 69 20.35 9.68 6.53
CA HIS A 69 21.68 10.21 6.79
C HIS A 69 21.87 10.64 8.25
N TYR A 70 20.88 11.33 8.85
CA TYR A 70 20.99 11.83 10.22
C TYR A 70 20.71 10.76 11.27
N PHE A 71 19.74 9.88 11.06
CA PHE A 71 19.23 8.97 12.08
C PHE A 71 19.55 7.49 11.81
N GLY A 72 19.94 7.13 10.59
CA GLY A 72 20.02 5.75 10.13
C GLY A 72 18.64 5.16 9.76
N ARG A 73 18.63 4.07 8.98
CA ARG A 73 17.41 3.50 8.40
C ARG A 73 16.44 2.95 9.45
N GLU A 74 16.95 2.31 10.48
CA GLU A 74 16.10 1.73 11.53
C GLU A 74 15.39 2.80 12.34
N LYS A 75 16.13 3.81 12.83
CA LYS A 75 15.53 4.92 13.58
C LYS A 75 14.55 5.70 12.72
N THR A 76 14.87 5.94 11.43
CA THR A 76 13.97 6.57 10.47
C THR A 76 12.68 5.78 10.31
N SER A 77 12.74 4.44 10.25
CA SER A 77 11.53 3.61 10.21
C SER A 77 10.69 3.75 11.49
N TRP A 78 11.32 3.80 12.68
CA TRP A 78 10.59 4.00 13.93
C TRP A 78 10.00 5.41 14.06
N ILE A 79 10.71 6.45 13.60
CA ILE A 79 10.15 7.81 13.49
C ILE A 79 8.91 7.78 12.59
N GLY A 80 8.98 7.07 11.46
CA GLY A 80 7.84 6.86 10.57
C GLY A 80 6.68 6.16 11.27
N MET A 81 6.93 5.10 12.06
CA MET A 81 5.90 4.39 12.83
C MET A 81 5.21 5.31 13.86
N TRP A 82 5.96 6.14 14.57
CA TRP A 82 5.38 7.08 15.54
C TRP A 82 4.58 8.19 14.86
N LEU A 83 5.08 8.72 13.75
CA LEU A 83 4.35 9.70 12.94
C LEU A 83 3.03 9.11 12.41
N PHE A 84 3.06 7.84 11.97
CA PHE A 84 1.88 7.10 11.58
C PHE A 84 0.87 6.97 12.75
N CYS A 85 1.33 6.59 13.96
CA CYS A 85 0.46 6.50 15.13
C CYS A 85 -0.20 7.83 15.49
N ILE A 86 0.53 8.95 15.39
CA ILE A 86 -0.02 10.30 15.59
C ILE A 86 -1.11 10.58 14.55
N GLY A 87 -0.85 10.26 13.27
CA GLY A 87 -1.82 10.39 12.21
C GLY A 87 -3.08 9.56 12.47
N VAL A 88 -2.93 8.29 12.86
CA VAL A 88 -4.08 7.41 13.18
C VAL A 88 -4.88 7.96 14.37
N LEU A 89 -4.20 8.35 15.44
CA LEU A 89 -4.87 8.92 16.62
C LEU A 89 -5.68 10.16 16.25
N MET A 90 -5.09 11.07 15.48
CA MET A 90 -5.76 12.28 15.01
C MET A 90 -6.94 11.93 14.07
N PHE A 91 -6.80 10.98 13.18
CA PHE A 91 -7.85 10.54 12.24
C PHE A 91 -9.07 9.96 12.97
N VAL A 92 -8.83 9.20 14.04
CA VAL A 92 -9.87 8.55 14.82
C VAL A 92 -10.56 9.55 15.78
N SER A 93 -9.81 10.49 16.34
CA SER A 93 -10.31 11.40 17.37
C SER A 93 -11.11 12.59 16.81
N PHE A 94 -10.82 13.03 15.59
CA PHE A 94 -11.44 14.24 15.02
C PHE A 94 -12.36 13.92 13.85
N LYS A 95 -13.48 14.68 13.75
CA LYS A 95 -14.43 14.60 12.64
C LYS A 95 -14.18 15.62 11.53
N PRO A 96 -13.77 16.90 11.80
CA PRO A 96 -13.64 17.90 10.76
C PRO A 96 -12.65 17.50 9.67
N VAL A 97 -12.99 17.79 8.40
CA VAL A 97 -12.22 17.40 7.19
C VAL A 97 -10.76 17.84 7.26
N ALA A 98 -10.50 19.07 7.70
CA ALA A 98 -9.13 19.58 7.81
C ALA A 98 -8.24 18.71 8.72
N PHE A 99 -8.79 18.23 9.84
CA PHE A 99 -8.05 17.35 10.76
C PHE A 99 -7.85 15.96 10.18
N THR A 100 -8.86 15.39 9.51
CA THR A 100 -8.72 14.04 8.92
C THR A 100 -7.80 14.05 7.70
N LEU A 101 -7.76 15.13 6.90
CA LEU A 101 -6.78 15.30 5.82
C LEU A 101 -5.35 15.43 6.36
N THR A 102 -5.15 16.27 7.38
CA THR A 102 -3.84 16.42 8.04
C THR A 102 -3.40 15.10 8.67
N ALA A 103 -4.31 14.38 9.32
CA ALA A 103 -4.08 13.06 9.89
C ALA A 103 -3.63 12.04 8.83
N THR A 104 -4.32 12.03 7.67
CA THR A 104 -3.98 11.15 6.55
C THR A 104 -2.63 11.52 5.94
N PHE A 105 -2.31 12.82 5.85
CA PHE A 105 -0.98 13.26 5.42
C PHE A 105 0.12 12.79 6.38
N LEU A 106 -0.03 13.00 7.70
CA LEU A 106 0.95 12.56 8.69
C LEU A 106 1.10 11.04 8.70
N GLY A 107 -0.02 10.31 8.70
CA GLY A 107 -0.03 8.85 8.63
C GLY A 107 0.60 8.32 7.33
N GLY A 108 0.29 8.94 6.20
CA GLY A 108 0.86 8.62 4.88
C GLY A 108 2.38 8.89 4.82
N MET A 109 2.85 9.99 5.42
CA MET A 109 4.28 10.30 5.51
C MET A 109 5.01 9.24 6.34
N GLY A 110 4.47 8.89 7.52
CA GLY A 110 5.01 7.84 8.37
C GLY A 110 5.06 6.49 7.66
N THR A 111 3.96 6.10 7.00
CA THR A 111 3.86 4.87 6.19
C THR A 111 4.94 4.82 5.11
N SER A 112 5.08 5.89 4.34
CA SER A 112 6.04 5.94 3.24
C SER A 112 7.49 5.91 3.71
N MET A 113 7.81 6.54 4.84
CA MET A 113 9.15 6.44 5.45
C MET A 113 9.50 5.00 5.80
N VAL A 114 8.58 4.22 6.34
CA VAL A 114 8.81 2.81 6.69
C VAL A 114 8.95 1.95 5.43
N ILE A 115 8.04 2.08 4.47
CA ILE A 115 8.03 1.29 3.24
C ILE A 115 9.31 1.55 2.41
N ASN A 116 9.73 2.80 2.26
CA ASN A 116 10.95 3.17 1.54
C ASN A 116 12.21 2.52 2.15
N ASN A 117 12.23 2.33 3.47
CA ASN A 117 13.34 1.71 4.15
C ASN A 117 13.26 0.17 4.23
N MET A 118 12.06 -0.43 4.11
CA MET A 118 11.86 -1.87 4.21
C MET A 118 12.73 -2.67 3.23
N VAL A 119 12.66 -2.32 1.94
CA VAL A 119 13.37 -3.04 0.88
C VAL A 119 14.88 -3.01 1.12
N THR A 120 15.41 -1.82 1.42
CA THR A 120 16.85 -1.63 1.64
C THR A 120 17.30 -2.35 2.90
N ARG A 121 16.57 -2.27 4.02
CA ARG A 121 16.90 -2.97 5.26
C ARG A 121 16.91 -4.48 5.06
N LEU A 122 15.91 -5.05 4.38
CA LEU A 122 15.88 -6.48 4.06
C LEU A 122 17.03 -6.87 3.14
N SER A 123 17.34 -6.06 2.12
CA SER A 123 18.42 -6.33 1.17
C SER A 123 19.79 -6.32 1.84
N HIS A 124 20.05 -5.37 2.73
CA HIS A 124 21.30 -5.28 3.47
C HIS A 124 21.49 -6.45 4.46
N HIS A 125 20.38 -6.80 5.16
CA HIS A 125 20.43 -7.85 6.18
C HIS A 125 20.57 -9.25 5.56
N PHE A 126 19.76 -9.56 4.53
CA PHE A 126 19.73 -10.90 3.94
C PHE A 126 20.60 -11.09 2.70
N LYS A 127 21.15 -10.01 2.14
CA LYS A 127 22.07 -10.07 0.98
C LYS A 127 21.58 -11.02 -0.12
N GLN A 128 22.23 -12.16 -0.31
CA GLN A 128 21.88 -13.15 -1.34
C GLN A 128 20.51 -13.82 -1.10
N ALA A 129 20.00 -13.84 0.13
CA ALA A 129 18.68 -14.39 0.45
C ALA A 129 17.53 -13.37 0.30
N THR A 130 17.80 -12.12 -0.09
CA THR A 130 16.80 -11.08 -0.33
C THR A 130 15.66 -11.51 -1.28
N PRO A 131 15.93 -12.26 -2.38
CA PRO A 131 14.86 -12.75 -3.26
C PRO A 131 13.84 -13.68 -2.58
N LEU A 132 14.20 -14.27 -1.45
CA LEU A 132 13.30 -15.08 -0.62
C LEU A 132 12.64 -14.25 0.49
N ALA A 133 13.42 -13.37 1.14
CA ALA A 133 12.96 -12.56 2.27
C ALA A 133 11.90 -11.53 1.88
N LEU A 134 12.11 -10.81 0.76
CA LEU A 134 11.23 -9.72 0.35
C LEU A 134 9.82 -10.17 -0.03
N PRO A 135 9.62 -11.22 -0.86
CA PRO A 135 8.28 -11.73 -1.16
C PRO A 135 7.56 -12.29 0.08
N GLN A 136 8.28 -12.95 0.98
CA GLN A 136 7.68 -13.48 2.22
C GLN A 136 7.22 -12.35 3.15
N SER A 137 8.03 -11.30 3.30
CA SER A 137 7.63 -10.10 4.04
C SER A 137 6.36 -9.48 3.42
N ASN A 138 6.32 -9.35 2.09
CA ASN A 138 5.14 -8.82 1.40
C ASN A 138 3.89 -9.72 1.54
N GLY A 139 4.06 -11.03 1.60
CA GLY A 139 2.96 -11.97 1.89
C GLY A 139 2.35 -11.72 3.28
N ILE A 140 3.21 -11.57 4.31
CA ILE A 140 2.78 -11.25 5.68
C ILE A 140 2.06 -9.89 5.72
N ASN A 141 2.57 -8.88 5.03
CA ASN A 141 1.95 -7.56 4.94
C ASN A 141 0.52 -7.61 4.37
N SER A 142 0.27 -8.50 3.41
CA SER A 142 -1.06 -8.65 2.80
C SER A 142 -2.08 -9.23 3.78
N VAL A 143 -1.63 -10.06 4.72
CA VAL A 143 -2.48 -10.55 5.82
C VAL A 143 -2.95 -9.38 6.68
N GLY A 144 -2.05 -8.43 7.00
CA GLY A 144 -2.43 -7.20 7.69
C GLY A 144 -3.53 -6.42 6.98
N PHE A 145 -3.41 -6.27 5.66
CA PHE A 145 -4.43 -5.60 4.85
C PHE A 145 -5.82 -6.25 4.99
N VAL A 146 -5.91 -7.57 4.88
CA VAL A 146 -7.17 -8.31 5.02
C VAL A 146 -7.75 -8.15 6.43
N PHE A 147 -6.93 -8.31 7.47
CA PHE A 147 -7.40 -8.15 8.85
C PHE A 147 -7.88 -6.73 9.16
N GLY A 148 -7.21 -5.70 8.65
CA GLY A 148 -7.65 -4.32 8.79
C GLY A 148 -9.00 -4.06 8.14
N THR A 149 -9.20 -4.63 6.95
CA THR A 149 -10.49 -4.56 6.24
C THR A 149 -11.59 -5.21 7.06
N ILE A 150 -11.36 -6.41 7.57
CA ILE A 150 -12.33 -7.15 8.39
C ILE A 150 -12.62 -6.38 9.68
N ALA A 151 -11.62 -5.85 10.38
CA ALA A 151 -11.80 -5.12 11.62
C ALA A 151 -12.71 -3.90 11.46
N VAL A 152 -12.48 -3.08 10.42
CA VAL A 152 -13.33 -1.92 10.14
C VAL A 152 -14.73 -2.36 9.70
N GLY A 153 -14.82 -3.35 8.80
CA GLY A 153 -16.09 -3.80 8.26
C GLY A 153 -17.00 -4.45 9.29
N THR A 154 -16.46 -5.26 10.20
CA THR A 154 -17.25 -5.86 11.28
C THR A 154 -17.77 -4.80 12.26
N LEU A 155 -16.91 -3.85 12.64
CA LEU A 155 -17.33 -2.77 13.56
C LEU A 155 -18.35 -1.82 12.91
N ALA A 156 -18.28 -1.61 11.59
CA ALA A 156 -19.27 -0.79 10.87
C ALA A 156 -20.71 -1.30 10.99
N GLY A 157 -20.91 -2.60 11.28
CA GLY A 157 -22.22 -3.21 11.49
C GLY A 157 -22.66 -3.27 12.96
N THR A 158 -21.89 -2.69 13.88
CA THR A 158 -22.15 -2.75 15.34
C THR A 158 -22.41 -1.35 15.93
N ALA A 159 -22.80 -1.30 17.20
CA ALA A 159 -22.91 -0.05 17.96
C ALA A 159 -21.55 0.60 18.27
N ILE A 160 -20.45 -0.14 18.09
CA ILE A 160 -19.09 0.35 18.31
C ILE A 160 -18.64 1.11 17.06
N SER A 161 -18.02 2.27 17.26
CA SER A 161 -17.51 3.05 16.13
C SER A 161 -16.47 2.26 15.31
N TRP A 162 -16.62 2.23 13.99
CA TRP A 162 -15.67 1.64 13.04
C TRP A 162 -14.24 2.17 13.21
N ARG A 163 -14.09 3.38 13.77
CA ARG A 163 -12.81 4.05 14.03
C ARG A 163 -11.92 3.26 14.99
N PHE A 164 -12.51 2.51 15.94
CA PHE A 164 -11.76 1.67 16.86
C PHE A 164 -11.01 0.52 16.14
N GLY A 165 -11.52 0.06 14.98
CA GLY A 165 -10.81 -0.90 14.15
C GLY A 165 -9.43 -0.40 13.73
N LEU A 166 -9.33 0.87 13.32
CA LEU A 166 -8.05 1.49 12.94
C LEU A 166 -7.13 1.74 14.15
N LEU A 167 -7.71 2.00 15.32
CA LEU A 167 -6.97 2.30 16.55
C LEU A 167 -6.10 1.11 17.01
N LEU A 168 -6.45 -0.12 16.63
CA LEU A 168 -5.67 -1.34 16.96
C LEU A 168 -4.22 -1.28 16.48
N THR A 169 -3.91 -0.45 15.50
CA THR A 169 -2.53 -0.24 15.01
C THR A 169 -1.61 0.38 16.05
N ILE A 170 -2.14 1.18 16.97
CA ILE A 170 -1.34 1.88 18.00
C ILE A 170 -0.79 0.88 19.03
N PRO A 171 -1.61 0.07 19.73
CA PRO A 171 -1.09 -0.92 20.67
C PRO A 171 -0.20 -1.96 19.96
N ALA A 172 -0.53 -2.35 18.72
CA ALA A 172 0.33 -3.24 17.94
C ALA A 172 1.72 -2.63 17.70
N THR A 173 1.79 -1.33 17.36
CA THR A 173 3.07 -0.61 17.21
C THR A 173 3.87 -0.56 18.51
N ILE A 174 3.21 -0.28 19.64
CA ILE A 174 3.84 -0.21 20.96
C ILE A 174 4.44 -1.58 21.33
N ILE A 175 3.64 -2.66 21.19
CA ILE A 175 4.08 -4.04 21.46
C ILE A 175 5.29 -4.39 20.58
N LEU A 176 5.21 -4.09 19.27
CA LEU A 176 6.29 -4.36 18.33
C LEU A 176 7.55 -3.57 18.68
N TYR A 177 7.43 -2.31 19.11
CA TYR A 177 8.56 -1.49 19.53
C TYR A 177 9.32 -2.13 20.68
N PHE A 178 8.62 -2.58 21.73
CA PHE A 178 9.24 -3.26 22.87
C PHE A 178 9.82 -4.62 22.48
N PHE A 179 9.14 -5.39 21.62
CA PHE A 179 9.64 -6.66 21.09
C PHE A 179 10.93 -6.48 20.28
N SER A 180 11.00 -5.43 19.44
CA SER A 180 12.15 -5.19 18.56
C SER A 180 13.37 -4.64 19.28
N ARG A 181 13.21 -4.12 20.50
CA ARG A 181 14.29 -3.49 21.24
C ARG A 181 15.40 -4.50 21.54
N ASP A 182 16.55 -4.31 20.92
CA ASP A 182 17.74 -5.11 21.15
C ASP A 182 18.80 -4.28 21.87
N LYS A 183 19.45 -4.87 22.88
CA LYS A 183 20.51 -4.20 23.65
C LYS A 183 21.85 -4.17 22.88
N ASN A 184 22.04 -5.07 21.92
CA ASN A 184 23.26 -5.24 21.12
C ASN A 184 23.08 -4.66 19.72
N ARG A 185 22.90 -3.36 19.59
CA ARG A 185 22.84 -2.69 18.29
C ARG A 185 24.24 -2.55 17.70
N ASP A 186 24.37 -2.98 16.44
CA ASP A 186 25.57 -2.68 15.64
C ASP A 186 25.59 -1.18 15.30
N PRO A 187 26.65 -0.43 15.70
CA PRO A 187 26.77 1.00 15.39
C PRO A 187 26.95 1.31 13.90
N HIS A 188 27.23 0.28 13.07
CA HIS A 188 27.60 0.43 11.65
C HIS A 188 26.43 0.47 10.67
N ASP A 189 25.18 0.48 11.11
CA ASP A 189 23.99 0.59 10.24
C ASP A 189 23.78 2.03 9.66
N ARG A 190 24.84 2.83 9.66
CA ARG A 190 24.89 4.12 8.96
C ARG A 190 25.33 3.90 7.52
N ASP A 191 24.41 3.39 6.71
CA ASP A 191 24.65 3.25 5.29
C ASP A 191 24.60 4.62 4.62
N ILE A 192 25.76 5.23 4.46
CA ILE A 192 25.95 6.48 3.73
C ILE A 192 25.91 6.12 2.25
N SER A 193 24.72 6.05 1.67
CA SER A 193 24.61 5.88 0.22
C SER A 193 25.15 7.13 -0.48
N VAL A 194 26.13 6.94 -1.36
CA VAL A 194 26.63 8.00 -2.24
C VAL A 194 25.45 8.49 -3.09
N ARG A 195 25.18 9.80 -3.02
CA ARG A 195 24.04 10.40 -3.75
C ARG A 195 24.21 10.22 -5.25
N GLN A 196 23.44 9.32 -5.85
CA GLN A 196 23.41 9.09 -7.28
C GLN A 196 22.71 10.26 -8.00
N ARG A 197 23.33 10.75 -9.08
CA ARG A 197 22.82 11.87 -9.90
C ARG A 197 22.92 11.52 -11.38
N GLY A 198 22.16 12.21 -12.21
CA GLY A 198 22.22 12.10 -13.66
C GLY A 198 20.84 11.95 -14.30
N LYS A 199 20.81 11.87 -15.62
CA LYS A 199 19.58 11.66 -16.41
C LYS A 199 19.38 10.17 -16.61
N LEU A 200 18.14 9.70 -16.46
CA LEU A 200 17.73 8.33 -16.77
C LEU A 200 17.30 8.22 -18.25
N SER A 201 17.39 7.01 -18.79
CA SER A 201 17.08 6.71 -20.19
C SER A 201 15.61 6.96 -20.55
N ARG A 202 15.31 7.14 -21.84
CA ARG A 202 13.92 7.22 -22.32
C ARG A 202 13.11 5.98 -21.97
N THR A 203 13.74 4.82 -22.05
CA THR A 203 13.14 3.53 -21.71
C THR A 203 12.73 3.48 -20.23
N TYR A 204 13.55 4.03 -19.34
CA TYR A 204 13.19 4.17 -17.93
C TYR A 204 11.90 4.99 -17.75
N TRP A 205 11.77 6.13 -18.42
CA TRP A 205 10.60 6.99 -18.28
C TRP A 205 9.32 6.35 -18.81
N ILE A 206 9.39 5.59 -19.91
CA ILE A 206 8.27 4.80 -20.41
C ILE A 206 7.85 3.73 -19.37
N ALA A 207 8.83 3.01 -18.82
CA ALA A 207 8.55 2.03 -17.77
C ALA A 207 8.00 2.68 -16.49
N CYS A 208 8.50 3.87 -16.11
CA CYS A 208 8.03 4.65 -14.98
C CYS A 208 6.57 5.12 -15.16
N PHE A 209 6.19 5.50 -16.38
CA PHE A 209 4.80 5.82 -16.69
C PHE A 209 3.90 4.58 -16.58
N GLY A 210 4.35 3.41 -17.07
CA GLY A 210 3.64 2.15 -16.86
C GLY A 210 3.47 1.81 -15.37
N PHE A 211 4.52 2.01 -14.58
CA PHE A 211 4.45 1.85 -13.13
C PHE A 211 3.44 2.80 -12.49
N PHE A 212 3.43 4.08 -12.87
CA PHE A 212 2.44 5.06 -12.43
C PHE A 212 1.00 4.58 -12.68
N ILE A 213 0.72 4.07 -13.89
CA ILE A 213 -0.61 3.53 -14.24
C ILE A 213 -0.97 2.33 -13.34
N CYS A 214 -0.04 1.42 -13.10
CA CYS A 214 -0.25 0.28 -12.19
C CYS A 214 -0.66 0.76 -10.78
N ILE A 215 0.01 1.77 -10.25
CA ILE A 215 -0.33 2.36 -8.95
C ILE A 215 -1.70 3.04 -8.99
N CYS A 216 -2.01 3.78 -10.06
CA CYS A 216 -3.32 4.40 -10.22
C CYS A 216 -4.44 3.36 -10.15
N THR A 217 -4.32 2.25 -10.87
CA THR A 217 -5.35 1.20 -10.91
C THR A 217 -5.47 0.46 -9.58
N GLU A 218 -4.35 0.19 -8.89
CA GLU A 218 -4.36 -0.43 -7.56
C GLU A 218 -5.09 0.45 -6.54
N PHE A 219 -4.72 1.73 -6.45
CA PHE A 219 -5.29 2.62 -5.44
C PHE A 219 -6.71 3.06 -5.77
N ALA A 220 -7.02 3.30 -7.04
CA ALA A 220 -8.40 3.53 -7.49
C ALA A 220 -9.32 2.38 -7.05
N THR A 221 -8.93 1.14 -7.34
CA THR A 221 -9.72 -0.04 -7.00
C THR A 221 -9.80 -0.23 -5.48
N SER A 222 -8.69 -0.10 -4.75
CA SER A 222 -8.65 -0.29 -3.29
C SER A 222 -9.52 0.73 -2.55
N PHE A 223 -9.62 1.98 -3.05
CA PHE A 223 -10.40 3.05 -2.42
C PHE A 223 -11.90 2.95 -2.75
N TRP A 224 -12.25 2.57 -3.98
CA TRP A 224 -13.61 2.74 -4.47
C TRP A 224 -14.36 1.45 -4.75
N ALA A 225 -13.72 0.25 -4.72
CA ALA A 225 -14.38 -1.01 -5.01
C ALA A 225 -15.58 -1.29 -4.07
N ALA A 226 -15.48 -0.93 -2.80
CA ALA A 226 -16.59 -1.06 -1.85
C ALA A 226 -17.77 -0.13 -2.21
N ALA A 227 -17.46 1.12 -2.60
CA ALA A 227 -18.48 2.08 -3.03
C ALA A 227 -19.14 1.64 -4.34
N LEU A 228 -18.36 1.15 -5.31
CA LEU A 228 -18.86 0.65 -6.58
C LEU A 228 -19.75 -0.59 -6.39
N LEU A 229 -19.34 -1.56 -5.57
CA LEU A 229 -20.15 -2.73 -5.25
C LEU A 229 -21.49 -2.32 -4.65
N ARG A 230 -21.45 -1.39 -3.70
CA ARG A 230 -22.67 -0.89 -3.03
C ARG A 230 -23.62 -0.19 -3.98
N ASP A 231 -23.11 0.60 -4.91
CA ASP A 231 -23.89 1.32 -5.92
C ASP A 231 -24.57 0.36 -6.90
N ARG A 232 -23.89 -0.72 -7.29
CA ARG A 232 -24.39 -1.64 -8.32
C ARG A 232 -25.29 -2.77 -7.80
N VAL A 233 -25.01 -3.28 -6.62
CA VAL A 233 -25.67 -4.49 -6.08
C VAL A 233 -26.61 -4.15 -4.92
N GLY A 234 -26.49 -2.97 -4.33
CA GLY A 234 -27.32 -2.53 -3.22
C GLY A 234 -27.08 -3.36 -1.97
N GLY A 235 -26.06 -3.06 -1.21
CA GLY A 235 -25.75 -3.80 0.01
C GLY A 235 -25.56 -2.89 1.23
N THR A 236 -25.52 -3.50 2.42
CA THR A 236 -25.10 -2.80 3.63
C THR A 236 -23.64 -2.39 3.54
N ALA A 237 -23.20 -1.42 4.33
CA ALA A 237 -21.78 -1.02 4.41
C ALA A 237 -20.88 -2.21 4.79
N SER A 238 -21.37 -3.09 5.66
CA SER A 238 -20.66 -4.32 6.05
C SER A 238 -20.50 -5.30 4.88
N ALA A 239 -21.55 -5.52 4.08
CA ALA A 239 -21.47 -6.38 2.89
C ALA A 239 -20.51 -5.82 1.84
N ALA A 240 -20.53 -4.49 1.61
CA ALA A 240 -19.59 -3.83 0.69
C ALA A 240 -18.11 -3.98 1.12
N THR A 241 -17.85 -4.15 2.41
CA THR A 241 -16.50 -4.41 2.91
C THR A 241 -15.92 -5.73 2.36
N LEU A 242 -16.77 -6.72 2.08
CA LEU A 242 -16.35 -7.99 1.48
C LEU A 242 -15.69 -7.79 0.10
N ALA A 243 -16.01 -6.70 -0.61
CA ALA A 243 -15.31 -6.34 -1.85
C ALA A 243 -13.81 -6.15 -1.62
N ILE A 244 -13.46 -5.42 -0.57
CA ILE A 244 -12.06 -5.14 -0.23
C ILE A 244 -11.38 -6.38 0.37
N VAL A 245 -12.12 -7.21 1.13
CA VAL A 245 -11.62 -8.51 1.61
C VAL A 245 -11.28 -9.42 0.42
N ALA A 246 -12.16 -9.52 -0.57
CA ALA A 246 -11.93 -10.33 -1.77
C ALA A 246 -10.70 -9.83 -2.55
N LEU A 247 -10.62 -8.52 -2.79
CA LEU A 247 -9.48 -7.89 -3.46
C LEU A 247 -8.17 -8.14 -2.69
N GLY A 248 -8.15 -7.87 -1.39
CA GLY A 248 -6.97 -8.05 -0.53
C GLY A 248 -6.54 -9.50 -0.39
N SER A 249 -7.49 -10.44 -0.33
CA SER A 249 -7.21 -11.88 -0.32
C SER A 249 -6.56 -12.33 -1.64
N GLY A 250 -7.05 -11.83 -2.78
CA GLY A 250 -6.43 -12.04 -4.08
C GLY A 250 -4.99 -11.51 -4.12
N MET A 251 -4.77 -10.29 -3.60
CA MET A 251 -3.42 -9.73 -3.49
C MET A 251 -2.51 -10.57 -2.60
N ALA A 252 -3.00 -11.08 -1.46
CA ALA A 252 -2.23 -11.93 -0.57
C ALA A 252 -1.82 -13.23 -1.23
N VAL A 253 -2.76 -13.93 -1.86
CA VAL A 253 -2.51 -15.19 -2.59
C VAL A 253 -1.52 -14.97 -3.75
N GLY A 254 -1.72 -13.92 -4.53
CA GLY A 254 -0.85 -13.59 -5.66
C GLY A 254 0.58 -13.23 -5.22
N ARG A 255 0.77 -12.52 -4.12
CA ARG A 255 2.11 -12.21 -3.56
C ARG A 255 2.81 -13.45 -3.01
N TRP A 256 2.04 -14.40 -2.44
CA TRP A 256 2.60 -15.62 -1.88
C TRP A 256 2.99 -16.65 -2.95
N TYR A 257 2.12 -16.86 -3.93
CA TYR A 257 2.30 -17.90 -4.96
C TYR A 257 2.75 -17.37 -6.32
N GLY A 258 2.55 -16.09 -6.63
CA GLY A 258 2.78 -15.54 -7.97
C GLY A 258 4.21 -15.74 -8.48
N ALA A 259 5.21 -15.53 -7.63
CA ALA A 259 6.60 -15.77 -7.99
C ALA A 259 6.90 -17.25 -8.34
N ILE A 260 6.18 -18.19 -7.73
CA ILE A 260 6.33 -19.63 -8.01
C ILE A 260 5.65 -19.99 -9.33
N VAL A 261 4.41 -19.50 -9.52
CA VAL A 261 3.59 -19.79 -10.70
C VAL A 261 4.22 -19.19 -11.96
N LEU A 262 4.69 -17.94 -11.87
CA LEU A 262 5.21 -17.18 -13.00
C LEU A 262 6.71 -17.38 -13.26
N LYS A 263 7.42 -18.19 -12.48
CA LYS A 263 8.88 -18.36 -12.52
C LYS A 263 9.46 -18.73 -13.88
N ARG A 264 8.67 -19.36 -14.76
CA ARG A 264 9.10 -19.77 -16.12
C ARG A 264 9.00 -18.65 -17.15
N LEU A 265 8.32 -17.56 -16.82
CA LEU A 265 8.11 -16.42 -17.72
C LEU A 265 9.21 -15.36 -17.51
N LYS A 266 9.56 -14.66 -18.59
CA LYS A 266 10.41 -13.47 -18.52
C LYS A 266 9.67 -12.35 -17.80
N LEU A 267 10.40 -11.36 -17.22
CA LEU A 267 9.83 -10.26 -16.43
C LEU A 267 8.67 -9.54 -17.15
N ASP A 268 8.86 -9.20 -18.44
CA ASP A 268 7.82 -8.51 -19.21
C ASP A 268 6.60 -9.40 -19.45
N GLN A 269 6.80 -10.71 -19.67
CA GLN A 269 5.70 -11.66 -19.81
C GLN A 269 4.92 -11.83 -18.50
N GLN A 270 5.64 -11.85 -17.36
CA GLN A 270 4.99 -11.85 -16.04
C GLN A 270 4.10 -10.62 -15.86
N LEU A 271 4.64 -9.41 -16.16
CA LEU A 271 3.88 -8.17 -16.08
C LEU A 271 2.64 -8.18 -16.98
N ILE A 272 2.78 -8.57 -18.24
CA ILE A 272 1.65 -8.64 -19.17
C ILE A 272 0.59 -9.61 -18.67
N THR A 273 0.98 -10.79 -18.19
CA THR A 273 0.05 -11.81 -17.68
C THR A 273 -0.79 -11.28 -16.52
N ILE A 274 -0.15 -10.63 -15.54
CA ILE A 274 -0.87 -10.12 -14.37
C ILE A 274 -1.73 -8.89 -14.69
N ILE A 275 -1.31 -8.04 -15.64
CA ILE A 275 -2.11 -6.90 -16.12
C ILE A 275 -3.36 -7.41 -16.86
N ILE A 276 -3.22 -8.41 -17.73
CA ILE A 276 -4.36 -9.04 -18.41
C ILE A 276 -5.32 -9.65 -17.38
N LEU A 277 -4.79 -10.38 -16.38
CA LEU A 277 -5.60 -10.98 -15.33
C LEU A 277 -6.38 -9.93 -14.53
N GLN A 278 -5.73 -8.81 -14.16
CA GLN A 278 -6.39 -7.68 -13.52
C GLN A 278 -7.50 -7.09 -14.40
N PHE A 279 -7.19 -6.85 -15.69
CA PHE A 279 -8.14 -6.26 -16.63
C PHE A 279 -9.39 -7.13 -16.77
N ILE A 280 -9.24 -8.43 -16.98
CA ILE A 280 -10.34 -9.38 -17.11
C ILE A 280 -11.17 -9.41 -15.81
N GLY A 281 -10.51 -9.56 -14.65
CA GLY A 281 -11.18 -9.57 -13.36
C GLY A 281 -11.97 -8.28 -13.11
N PHE A 282 -11.34 -7.14 -13.37
CA PHE A 282 -12.00 -5.84 -13.17
C PHE A 282 -13.13 -5.58 -14.16
N ALA A 283 -12.97 -5.92 -15.44
CA ALA A 283 -14.02 -5.76 -16.45
C ALA A 283 -15.28 -6.57 -16.10
N ILE A 284 -15.12 -7.82 -15.67
CA ILE A 284 -16.26 -8.64 -15.25
C ILE A 284 -16.86 -8.09 -13.96
N PHE A 285 -16.06 -7.63 -12.99
CA PHE A 285 -16.55 -6.94 -11.79
C PHE A 285 -17.40 -5.72 -12.16
N TRP A 286 -16.89 -4.88 -13.05
CA TRP A 286 -17.59 -3.66 -13.47
C TRP A 286 -18.89 -3.94 -14.20
N LEU A 287 -18.97 -5.02 -14.99
CA LEU A 287 -20.20 -5.42 -15.72
C LEU A 287 -21.19 -6.19 -14.85
N SER A 288 -20.75 -6.79 -13.73
CA SER A 288 -21.57 -7.67 -12.91
C SER A 288 -22.59 -6.90 -12.06
N HIS A 289 -23.80 -7.46 -11.96
CA HIS A 289 -24.82 -7.08 -11.00
C HIS A 289 -25.05 -8.17 -9.93
N SER A 290 -24.24 -9.25 -9.94
CA SER A 290 -24.30 -10.31 -8.94
C SER A 290 -23.25 -10.09 -7.86
N PHE A 291 -23.68 -10.14 -6.60
CA PHE A 291 -22.79 -10.00 -5.44
C PHE A 291 -21.66 -11.03 -5.45
N LEU A 292 -22.00 -12.30 -5.67
CA LEU A 292 -21.01 -13.39 -5.66
C LEU A 292 -20.01 -13.27 -6.81
N ILE A 293 -20.48 -12.97 -8.04
CA ILE A 293 -19.59 -12.76 -9.20
C ILE A 293 -18.67 -11.58 -8.94
N SER A 294 -19.18 -10.50 -8.36
CA SER A 294 -18.38 -9.33 -8.01
C SER A 294 -17.25 -9.67 -7.04
N LEU A 295 -17.51 -10.49 -6.01
CA LEU A 295 -16.47 -10.92 -5.06
C LEU A 295 -15.42 -11.81 -5.73
N ILE A 296 -15.84 -12.78 -6.54
CA ILE A 296 -14.92 -13.68 -7.25
C ILE A 296 -14.02 -12.88 -8.20
N THR A 297 -14.59 -11.96 -8.94
CA THR A 297 -13.85 -11.17 -9.93
C THR A 297 -12.96 -10.11 -9.29
N LEU A 298 -13.33 -9.56 -8.13
CA LEU A 298 -12.44 -8.74 -7.32
C LEU A 298 -11.27 -9.53 -6.74
N PHE A 299 -11.48 -10.77 -6.33
CA PHE A 299 -10.38 -11.66 -5.95
C PHE A 299 -9.41 -11.86 -7.13
N VAL A 300 -9.92 -12.13 -8.33
CA VAL A 300 -9.11 -12.25 -9.56
C VAL A 300 -8.38 -10.95 -9.88
N THR A 301 -9.04 -9.80 -9.73
CA THR A 301 -8.43 -8.46 -9.86
C THR A 301 -7.28 -8.30 -8.87
N GLY A 302 -7.46 -8.71 -7.61
CA GLY A 302 -6.43 -8.70 -6.58
C GLY A 302 -5.22 -9.58 -6.93
N LEU A 303 -5.44 -10.77 -7.49
CA LEU A 303 -4.36 -11.61 -8.02
C LEU A 303 -3.52 -10.86 -9.07
N GLY A 304 -4.18 -10.15 -10.00
CA GLY A 304 -3.51 -9.36 -11.03
C GLY A 304 -2.73 -8.18 -10.46
N ILE A 305 -3.26 -7.45 -9.47
CA ILE A 305 -2.59 -6.31 -8.83
C ILE A 305 -1.36 -6.77 -8.04
N SER A 306 -1.39 -7.95 -7.43
CA SER A 306 -0.49 -8.41 -6.38
C SER A 306 1.01 -8.24 -6.67
N MET A 307 1.42 -8.53 -7.91
CA MET A 307 2.82 -8.55 -8.33
C MET A 307 3.22 -7.33 -9.18
N GLN A 308 2.30 -6.40 -9.48
CA GLN A 308 2.60 -5.27 -10.36
C GLN A 308 3.65 -4.34 -9.76
N PHE A 309 3.52 -3.98 -8.48
CA PHE A 309 4.49 -3.14 -7.81
C PHE A 309 5.92 -3.76 -7.79
N PRO A 310 6.13 -4.98 -7.29
CA PRO A 310 7.47 -5.56 -7.25
C PRO A 310 8.08 -5.80 -8.63
N LEU A 311 7.32 -6.32 -9.61
CA LEU A 311 7.84 -6.59 -10.95
C LEU A 311 8.15 -5.30 -11.71
N SER A 312 7.29 -4.27 -11.60
CA SER A 312 7.56 -2.96 -12.20
C SER A 312 8.77 -2.29 -11.56
N SER A 313 8.94 -2.40 -10.25
CA SER A 313 10.12 -1.87 -9.54
C SER A 313 11.41 -2.56 -10.02
N LEU A 314 11.41 -3.88 -10.18
CA LEU A 314 12.54 -4.63 -10.73
C LEU A 314 12.87 -4.18 -12.18
N ARG A 315 11.84 -3.95 -12.99
CA ARG A 315 12.00 -3.43 -14.35
C ARG A 315 12.64 -2.05 -14.37
N LEU A 316 12.21 -1.15 -13.47
CA LEU A 316 12.78 0.19 -13.34
C LEU A 316 14.25 0.16 -12.90
N ILE A 317 14.60 -0.74 -11.97
CA ILE A 317 15.99 -0.96 -11.57
C ILE A 317 16.81 -1.48 -12.77
N GLY A 318 16.27 -2.39 -13.57
CA GLY A 318 16.92 -2.89 -14.78
C GLY A 318 17.23 -1.81 -15.81
N PHE A 319 16.45 -0.72 -15.88
CA PHE A 319 16.63 0.43 -16.76
C PHE A 319 17.36 1.62 -16.11
N SER A 320 17.93 1.42 -14.93
CA SER A 320 18.55 2.51 -14.13
C SER A 320 19.97 2.89 -14.54
N ASP A 321 20.59 2.18 -15.49
CA ASP A 321 21.99 2.36 -15.87
C ASP A 321 22.94 2.31 -14.65
N ASN A 322 22.78 1.29 -13.80
CA ASN A 322 23.51 1.10 -12.53
C ASN A 322 23.27 2.20 -11.49
N ARG A 323 22.14 2.88 -11.52
CA ARG A 323 21.73 3.91 -10.55
C ARG A 323 20.41 3.55 -9.84
N PRO A 324 20.35 2.42 -9.10
CA PRO A 324 19.12 1.90 -8.51
C PRO A 324 18.49 2.87 -7.51
N ASP A 325 19.29 3.59 -6.69
CA ASP A 325 18.74 4.52 -5.70
C ASP A 325 18.04 5.72 -6.36
N LEU A 326 18.61 6.23 -7.48
CA LEU A 326 17.99 7.29 -8.26
C LEU A 326 16.68 6.80 -8.89
N ALA A 327 16.68 5.59 -9.46
CA ALA A 327 15.50 4.99 -10.07
C ALA A 327 14.38 4.77 -9.06
N ILE A 328 14.69 4.22 -7.87
CA ILE A 328 13.71 4.02 -6.79
C ILE A 328 13.20 5.37 -6.26
N GLY A 329 14.05 6.37 -6.11
CA GLY A 329 13.64 7.71 -5.69
C GLY A 329 12.61 8.32 -6.64
N ILE A 330 12.85 8.22 -7.95
CA ILE A 330 11.92 8.73 -8.98
C ILE A 330 10.64 7.88 -9.03
N SER A 331 10.74 6.55 -8.90
CA SER A 331 9.55 5.68 -8.86
C SER A 331 8.65 5.97 -7.66
N SER A 332 9.23 6.41 -6.54
CA SER A 332 8.45 6.85 -5.36
C SER A 332 7.63 8.11 -5.65
N LEU A 333 8.15 9.04 -6.49
CA LEU A 333 7.36 10.19 -6.95
C LEU A 333 6.20 9.74 -7.84
N ALA A 334 6.44 8.82 -8.77
CA ALA A 334 5.39 8.27 -9.63
C ALA A 334 4.32 7.54 -8.80
N ALA A 335 4.73 6.72 -7.82
CA ALA A 335 3.80 6.05 -6.92
C ALA A 335 2.97 7.05 -6.11
N GLY A 336 3.60 8.03 -5.48
CA GLY A 336 2.91 9.07 -4.71
C GLY A 336 1.92 9.87 -5.57
N SER A 337 2.29 10.19 -6.81
CA SER A 337 1.39 10.86 -7.76
C SER A 337 0.19 9.99 -8.13
N GLY A 338 0.39 8.67 -8.35
CA GLY A 338 -0.71 7.73 -8.62
C GLY A 338 -1.69 7.61 -7.44
N ILE A 339 -1.15 7.49 -6.23
CA ILE A 339 -1.94 7.47 -4.98
C ILE A 339 -2.73 8.77 -4.80
N ALA A 340 -2.12 9.92 -5.15
CA ALA A 340 -2.76 11.23 -5.00
C ALA A 340 -3.88 11.45 -6.02
N LEU A 341 -3.61 11.15 -7.29
CA LEU A 341 -4.47 11.55 -8.41
C LEU A 341 -5.62 10.58 -8.65
N ALA A 342 -5.37 9.27 -8.60
CA ALA A 342 -6.37 8.30 -9.04
C ALA A 342 -7.64 8.29 -8.16
N PRO A 343 -7.57 8.20 -6.82
CA PRO A 343 -8.78 8.27 -5.99
C PRO A 343 -9.47 9.63 -6.07
N PHE A 344 -8.72 10.72 -6.22
CA PHE A 344 -9.28 12.07 -6.33
C PHE A 344 -10.05 12.27 -7.63
N ILE A 345 -9.44 11.91 -8.78
CA ILE A 345 -10.08 12.04 -10.09
C ILE A 345 -11.37 11.21 -10.14
N LEU A 346 -11.33 9.98 -9.64
CA LEU A 346 -12.54 9.14 -9.54
C LEU A 346 -13.58 9.73 -8.58
N GLY A 347 -13.17 10.38 -7.51
CA GLY A 347 -14.06 11.10 -6.62
C GLY A 347 -14.79 12.24 -7.32
N VAL A 348 -14.05 13.08 -8.06
CA VAL A 348 -14.63 14.18 -8.87
C VAL A 348 -15.57 13.64 -9.94
N LEU A 349 -15.15 12.65 -10.70
CA LEU A 349 -15.99 12.03 -11.72
C LEU A 349 -17.24 11.37 -11.10
N GLY A 350 -17.07 10.74 -9.92
CA GLY A 350 -18.17 10.12 -9.19
C GLY A 350 -19.23 11.10 -8.69
N ASP A 351 -18.83 12.32 -8.31
CA ASP A 351 -19.78 13.37 -7.92
C ASP A 351 -20.62 13.88 -9.12
N HIS A 352 -20.05 13.88 -10.35
CA HIS A 352 -20.72 14.36 -11.55
C HIS A 352 -21.47 13.27 -12.32
N LEU A 353 -20.92 12.07 -12.42
CA LEU A 353 -21.41 10.99 -13.27
C LEU A 353 -22.03 9.82 -12.49
N GLY A 354 -21.84 9.80 -11.16
CA GLY A 354 -22.06 8.63 -10.32
C GLY A 354 -20.89 7.65 -10.38
N ILE A 355 -20.64 6.92 -9.28
CA ILE A 355 -19.45 6.08 -9.15
C ILE A 355 -19.36 4.96 -10.19
N SER A 356 -20.50 4.37 -10.59
CA SER A 356 -20.55 3.31 -11.61
C SER A 356 -20.16 3.78 -13.02
N ARG A 357 -20.35 5.05 -13.34
CA ARG A 357 -19.98 5.62 -14.65
C ARG A 357 -18.58 6.26 -14.63
N ALA A 358 -18.10 6.63 -13.44
CA ALA A 358 -16.80 7.24 -13.26
C ALA A 358 -15.66 6.25 -13.46
N TYR A 359 -15.91 4.96 -13.22
CA TYR A 359 -14.96 3.87 -13.46
C TYR A 359 -14.96 3.46 -14.93
#